data_988648f386f0b393b1580f5ac1672302
#
_entry.id   988648f386f0b393b1580f5ac1672302
#
_cell.length_a   1.000
_cell.length_b   1.000
_cell.length_c   1.000
_cell.angle_alpha   90.00
_cell.angle_beta   90.00
_cell.angle_gamma   90.00
#
_symmetry.space_group_name_H-M   'P 1'
#
loop_
_entity.id
_entity.type
_entity.pdbx_description
1 polymer ?
#
loop_
_entity_poly.entity_id
_entity_poly.type
_entity_poly.pdbx_seq_one_letter_code
_entity_poly.pdbx_strand_id
1 'polypeptide(L)'
;MTTADASTASAALPSGTALEVWGDPIDHSLSPRLHRAAYARLGLDWTYGRRRVAAADLRAVLDGLPPAFRGLSLTFPLKAEAFAAATRRDRTATLTGAVNTLVLTEGDRVGFNTDVGGIVADVRAQGVDGVDRARIVGAGATATSALVALAQLGAQTVEVVARRPEAAAALLELGARLSVRVTTAPTDAEAPASVDLTVSTLPGGTTLADETCRRLAAGGGLLYDVVYGHWPTDLARAWEDAGAPAVDGRGMLLHQAVLQIRAFLTGDPEVPLADEVAVVDVMARALVGD
;
A
#
# COMPACT_ATOMS: atom_id res chain seq x y z
N MET A 1 3.11 -15.69 -48.92
CA MET A 1 2.89 -14.73 -47.87
C MET A 1 1.73 -15.25 -47.01
N THR A 2 2.06 -15.93 -45.96
CA THR A 2 1.08 -16.56 -45.07
C THR A 2 1.05 -15.72 -43.79
N THR A 3 -0.07 -15.04 -43.55
CA THR A 3 -0.34 -14.27 -42.37
C THR A 3 -0.55 -15.22 -41.20
N ALA A 4 0.36 -15.20 -40.23
CA ALA A 4 0.19 -15.91 -38.98
C ALA A 4 -0.82 -15.15 -38.09
N ASP A 5 -1.97 -15.79 -37.90
CA ASP A 5 -3.03 -15.38 -37.01
C ASP A 5 -2.58 -15.65 -35.56
N ALA A 6 -2.17 -14.61 -34.84
CA ALA A 6 -1.82 -14.69 -33.44
C ALA A 6 -3.09 -14.55 -32.58
N SER A 7 -3.92 -15.59 -32.59
CA SER A 7 -5.00 -15.75 -31.62
C SER A 7 -4.37 -16.16 -30.29
N THR A 8 -4.11 -15.18 -29.43
CA THR A 8 -3.84 -15.44 -28.00
C THR A 8 -5.12 -15.96 -27.34
N ALA A 9 -5.25 -17.28 -27.30
CA ALA A 9 -6.29 -17.94 -26.54
C ALA A 9 -6.16 -17.53 -25.07
N SER A 10 -7.06 -16.67 -24.60
CA SER A 10 -7.27 -16.41 -23.18
C SER A 10 -7.66 -17.75 -22.53
N ALA A 11 -6.72 -18.39 -21.85
CA ALA A 11 -7.04 -19.59 -21.07
C ALA A 11 -8.15 -19.21 -20.06
N ALA A 12 -9.31 -19.89 -20.14
CA ALA A 12 -10.39 -19.68 -19.20
C ALA A 12 -9.88 -19.92 -17.77
N LEU A 13 -10.03 -18.90 -16.92
CA LEU A 13 -9.61 -19.00 -15.51
C LEU A 13 -10.47 -20.07 -14.81
N PRO A 14 -9.89 -20.92 -13.94
CA PRO A 14 -10.62 -21.99 -13.29
C PRO A 14 -11.78 -21.44 -12.44
N SER A 15 -12.94 -22.07 -12.53
CA SER A 15 -14.09 -21.79 -11.67
C SER A 15 -13.76 -22.12 -10.21
N GLY A 16 -14.27 -21.32 -9.26
CA GLY A 16 -14.04 -21.52 -7.84
C GLY A 16 -12.67 -21.03 -7.34
N THR A 17 -12.04 -20.10 -8.05
CA THR A 17 -10.78 -19.46 -7.62
C THR A 17 -10.99 -18.70 -6.30
N ALA A 18 -10.12 -18.96 -5.32
CA ALA A 18 -10.16 -18.34 -4.00
C ALA A 18 -9.00 -17.38 -3.79
N LEU A 19 -9.29 -16.27 -3.14
CA LEU A 19 -8.33 -15.28 -2.66
C LEU A 19 -8.73 -14.80 -1.26
N GLU A 20 -7.77 -14.37 -0.49
CA GLU A 20 -8.01 -13.83 0.85
C GLU A 20 -7.05 -12.68 1.16
N VAL A 21 -7.46 -11.80 2.09
CA VAL A 21 -6.54 -10.93 2.81
C VAL A 21 -6.22 -11.53 4.17
N TRP A 22 -4.92 -11.58 4.52
CA TRP A 22 -4.43 -12.08 5.80
C TRP A 22 -3.75 -10.98 6.61
N GLY A 23 -3.95 -11.02 7.92
CA GLY A 23 -3.35 -10.08 8.88
C GLY A 23 -3.80 -10.38 10.30
N ASP A 24 -3.29 -9.62 11.27
CA ASP A 24 -3.71 -9.71 12.67
C ASP A 24 -3.55 -8.35 13.38
N PRO A 25 -4.66 -7.64 13.70
CA PRO A 25 -6.07 -7.96 13.45
C PRO A 25 -6.48 -7.79 11.97
N ILE A 26 -7.60 -8.40 11.54
CA ILE A 26 -8.05 -8.36 10.15
C ILE A 26 -9.55 -8.07 9.98
N ASP A 27 -10.33 -8.09 11.06
CA ASP A 27 -11.79 -8.02 11.00
C ASP A 27 -12.34 -6.76 10.33
N HIS A 28 -11.61 -5.66 10.42
CA HIS A 28 -11.98 -4.35 9.87
C HIS A 28 -11.52 -4.14 8.42
N SER A 29 -10.88 -5.14 7.79
CA SER A 29 -10.39 -4.99 6.42
C SER A 29 -11.52 -4.78 5.42
N LEU A 30 -11.42 -3.72 4.62
CA LEU A 30 -12.34 -3.40 3.52
C LEU A 30 -11.95 -4.11 2.20
N SER A 31 -10.79 -4.77 2.14
CA SER A 31 -10.33 -5.46 0.93
C SER A 31 -11.35 -6.46 0.37
N PRO A 32 -12.07 -7.29 1.17
CA PRO A 32 -13.07 -8.19 0.62
C PRO A 32 -14.20 -7.47 -0.12
N ARG A 33 -14.57 -6.27 0.32
CA ARG A 33 -15.62 -5.46 -0.30
C ARG A 33 -15.17 -4.92 -1.65
N LEU A 34 -13.94 -4.37 -1.71
CA LEU A 34 -13.32 -3.86 -2.93
C LEU A 34 -13.15 -4.94 -3.99
N HIS A 35 -12.52 -6.05 -3.62
CA HIS A 35 -12.23 -7.14 -4.54
C HIS A 35 -13.50 -7.78 -5.12
N ARG A 36 -14.53 -8.01 -4.28
CA ARG A 36 -15.82 -8.54 -4.74
C ARG A 36 -16.51 -7.61 -5.74
N ALA A 37 -16.49 -6.29 -5.50
CA ALA A 37 -17.04 -5.32 -6.44
C ALA A 37 -16.31 -5.35 -7.79
N ALA A 38 -14.98 -5.43 -7.77
CA ALA A 38 -14.16 -5.56 -8.97
C ALA A 38 -14.42 -6.88 -9.71
N TYR A 39 -14.48 -7.99 -8.99
CA TYR A 39 -14.72 -9.31 -9.61
C TYR A 39 -16.09 -9.38 -10.26
N ALA A 40 -17.12 -8.85 -9.61
CA ALA A 40 -18.45 -8.74 -10.20
C ALA A 40 -18.44 -7.89 -11.49
N ARG A 41 -17.74 -6.75 -11.51
CA ARG A 41 -17.61 -5.88 -12.69
C ARG A 41 -16.84 -6.56 -13.84
N LEU A 42 -15.83 -7.38 -13.50
CA LEU A 42 -15.00 -8.12 -14.45
C LEU A 42 -15.66 -9.45 -14.91
N GLY A 43 -16.81 -9.82 -14.36
CA GLY A 43 -17.46 -11.10 -14.66
C GLY A 43 -16.69 -12.32 -14.18
N LEU A 44 -15.90 -12.20 -13.11
CA LEU A 44 -15.09 -13.28 -12.53
C LEU A 44 -15.88 -14.01 -11.44
N ASP A 45 -15.92 -15.35 -11.53
CA ASP A 45 -16.47 -16.23 -10.50
C ASP A 45 -15.38 -16.53 -9.43
N TRP A 46 -14.87 -15.46 -8.83
CA TRP A 46 -13.81 -15.52 -7.82
C TRP A 46 -14.36 -15.15 -6.45
N THR A 47 -13.88 -15.84 -5.42
CA THR A 47 -14.20 -15.51 -4.03
C THR A 47 -13.05 -14.74 -3.40
N TYR A 48 -13.39 -13.79 -2.53
CA TYR A 48 -12.40 -13.07 -1.73
C TYR A 48 -12.83 -13.01 -0.28
N GLY A 49 -12.01 -13.64 0.57
CA GLY A 49 -12.22 -13.73 2.02
C GLY A 49 -11.24 -12.89 2.82
N ARG A 50 -11.29 -13.09 4.13
CA ARG A 50 -10.29 -12.61 5.08
C ARG A 50 -9.98 -13.70 6.10
N ARG A 51 -8.74 -13.73 6.58
CA ARG A 51 -8.29 -14.71 7.58
C ARG A 51 -7.34 -14.05 8.56
N ARG A 52 -7.56 -14.26 9.84
CA ARG A 52 -6.62 -13.89 10.87
C ARG A 52 -5.47 -14.89 10.88
N VAL A 53 -4.24 -14.40 10.70
CA VAL A 53 -3.02 -15.21 10.69
C VAL A 53 -1.93 -14.45 11.45
N ALA A 54 -1.35 -15.08 12.46
CA ALA A 54 -0.21 -14.52 13.16
C ALA A 54 1.08 -14.68 12.34
N ALA A 55 2.05 -13.79 12.55
CA ALA A 55 3.31 -13.81 11.78
C ALA A 55 4.04 -15.17 11.86
N ALA A 56 4.07 -15.78 13.04
CA ALA A 56 4.72 -17.08 13.25
C ALA A 56 4.04 -18.23 12.48
N ASP A 57 2.74 -18.10 12.18
CA ASP A 57 1.94 -19.17 11.56
C ASP A 57 1.88 -19.05 10.03
N LEU A 58 2.31 -17.90 9.45
CA LEU A 58 2.17 -17.61 8.02
C LEU A 58 2.64 -18.77 7.16
N ARG A 59 3.84 -19.27 7.42
CA ARG A 59 4.46 -20.29 6.58
C ARG A 59 3.66 -21.61 6.58
N ALA A 60 3.25 -22.07 7.78
CA ALA A 60 2.50 -23.31 7.91
C ALA A 60 1.12 -23.21 7.25
N VAL A 61 0.42 -22.07 7.44
CA VAL A 61 -0.89 -21.82 6.82
C VAL A 61 -0.76 -21.72 5.30
N LEU A 62 0.27 -21.06 4.80
CA LEU A 62 0.55 -20.91 3.38
C LEU A 62 0.86 -22.26 2.70
N ASP A 63 1.65 -23.12 3.37
CA ASP A 63 2.01 -24.46 2.86
C ASP A 63 0.80 -25.40 2.84
N GLY A 64 -0.21 -25.17 3.68
CA GLY A 64 -1.45 -25.97 3.76
C GLY A 64 -2.60 -25.46 2.87
N LEU A 65 -2.39 -24.45 2.02
CA LEU A 65 -3.46 -23.92 1.19
C LEU A 65 -3.93 -24.91 0.12
N PRO A 66 -5.25 -25.02 -0.09
CA PRO A 66 -5.79 -25.79 -1.22
C PRO A 66 -5.34 -25.22 -2.59
N PRO A 67 -5.25 -26.07 -3.63
CA PRO A 67 -4.86 -25.63 -4.98
C PRO A 67 -5.78 -24.55 -5.61
N ALA A 68 -7.00 -24.39 -5.09
CA ALA A 68 -7.94 -23.35 -5.56
C ALA A 68 -7.48 -21.93 -5.23
N PHE A 69 -6.50 -21.75 -4.33
CA PHE A 69 -5.98 -20.43 -4.00
C PHE A 69 -5.06 -19.90 -5.10
N ARG A 70 -5.44 -18.76 -5.68
CA ARG A 70 -4.66 -18.06 -6.70
C ARG A 70 -3.74 -17.01 -6.11
N GLY A 71 -4.09 -16.41 -4.98
CA GLY A 71 -3.26 -15.40 -4.37
C GLY A 71 -3.78 -14.88 -3.05
N LEU A 72 -2.96 -14.07 -2.41
CA LEU A 72 -3.20 -13.51 -1.09
C LEU A 72 -2.80 -12.04 -1.05
N SER A 73 -3.62 -11.24 -0.39
CA SER A 73 -3.22 -9.92 0.09
C SER A 73 -2.73 -10.03 1.54
N LEU A 74 -1.62 -9.38 1.87
CA LEU A 74 -0.99 -9.47 3.19
C LEU A 74 -0.91 -8.07 3.81
N THR A 75 -1.36 -7.96 5.05
CA THR A 75 -1.22 -6.72 5.83
C THR A 75 -0.46 -6.98 7.13
N PHE A 76 -0.43 -5.98 8.03
CA PHE A 76 0.24 -6.13 9.33
C PHE A 76 -0.22 -7.40 10.07
N PRO A 77 0.70 -8.17 10.67
CA PRO A 77 2.15 -8.03 10.71
C PRO A 77 2.90 -8.84 9.63
N LEU A 78 2.24 -9.30 8.57
CA LEU A 78 2.68 -10.42 7.72
C LEU A 78 3.61 -10.03 6.56
N LYS A 79 3.80 -8.74 6.24
CA LYS A 79 4.48 -8.31 5.00
C LYS A 79 5.96 -8.74 4.93
N ALA A 80 6.67 -8.76 6.05
CA ALA A 80 8.06 -9.22 6.11
C ALA A 80 8.14 -10.75 5.98
N GLU A 81 7.26 -11.48 6.65
CA GLU A 81 7.17 -12.94 6.56
C GLU A 81 6.79 -13.39 5.15
N ALA A 82 5.86 -12.68 4.51
CA ALA A 82 5.49 -12.93 3.12
C ALA A 82 6.67 -12.65 2.16
N PHE A 83 7.47 -11.63 2.44
CA PHE A 83 8.71 -11.39 1.69
C PHE A 83 9.67 -12.58 1.83
N ALA A 84 9.86 -13.12 3.03
CA ALA A 84 10.70 -14.29 3.25
C ALA A 84 10.13 -15.56 2.60
N ALA A 85 8.80 -15.71 2.54
CA ALA A 85 8.11 -16.87 1.97
C ALA A 85 8.02 -16.84 0.44
N ALA A 86 8.16 -15.68 -0.20
CA ALA A 86 8.12 -15.53 -1.64
C ALA A 86 9.34 -16.19 -2.32
N THR A 87 9.12 -16.97 -3.39
CA THR A 87 10.19 -17.57 -4.21
C THR A 87 10.78 -16.57 -5.19
N ARG A 88 9.94 -15.68 -5.72
CA ARG A 88 10.33 -14.53 -6.56
C ARG A 88 9.71 -13.26 -6.03
N ARG A 89 10.35 -12.13 -6.26
CA ARG A 89 9.91 -10.81 -5.78
C ARG A 89 10.06 -9.79 -6.88
N ASP A 90 9.11 -8.86 -6.97
CA ASP A 90 9.25 -7.72 -7.85
C ASP A 90 10.29 -6.72 -7.31
N ARG A 91 10.55 -5.66 -8.08
CA ARG A 91 11.50 -4.63 -7.72
C ARG A 91 11.07 -3.88 -6.45
N THR A 92 9.79 -3.54 -6.34
CA THR A 92 9.26 -2.77 -5.19
C THR A 92 9.27 -3.59 -3.91
N ALA A 93 8.90 -4.86 -3.95
CA ALA A 93 9.05 -5.78 -2.81
C ALA A 93 10.51 -5.91 -2.38
N THR A 94 11.43 -6.05 -3.34
CA THR A 94 12.87 -6.17 -3.07
C THR A 94 13.44 -4.89 -2.46
N LEU A 95 13.00 -3.71 -2.89
CA LEU A 95 13.42 -2.43 -2.32
C LEU A 95 12.93 -2.23 -0.90
N THR A 96 11.67 -2.58 -0.65
CA THR A 96 11.00 -2.33 0.64
C THR A 96 11.22 -3.43 1.68
N GLY A 97 11.66 -4.63 1.26
CA GLY A 97 11.71 -5.81 2.13
C GLY A 97 10.32 -6.29 2.58
N ALA A 98 9.26 -5.92 1.85
CA ALA A 98 7.88 -6.18 2.22
C ALA A 98 7.05 -6.64 1.02
N VAL A 99 6.23 -7.67 1.23
CA VAL A 99 5.28 -8.20 0.25
C VAL A 99 3.87 -8.03 0.82
N ASN A 100 3.01 -7.27 0.12
CA ASN A 100 1.60 -7.16 0.45
C ASN A 100 0.70 -8.00 -0.46
N THR A 101 1.28 -8.63 -1.50
CA THR A 101 0.57 -9.42 -2.50
C THR A 101 1.39 -10.64 -2.87
N LEU A 102 0.82 -11.84 -2.73
CA LEU A 102 1.39 -13.09 -3.22
C LEU A 102 0.51 -13.65 -4.34
N VAL A 103 1.07 -13.87 -5.50
CA VAL A 103 0.47 -14.67 -6.57
C VAL A 103 0.98 -16.10 -6.43
N LEU A 104 0.04 -17.05 -6.35
CA LEU A 104 0.32 -18.45 -6.16
C LEU A 104 0.15 -19.18 -7.50
N THR A 105 1.18 -19.86 -7.93
CA THR A 105 1.19 -20.72 -9.10
C THR A 105 1.79 -22.08 -8.70
N GLU A 106 1.70 -23.08 -9.56
CA GLU A 106 2.28 -24.38 -9.28
C GLU A 106 3.81 -24.25 -9.08
N GLY A 107 4.26 -24.48 -7.83
CA GLY A 107 5.67 -24.40 -7.45
C GLY A 107 6.23 -23.00 -7.15
N ASP A 108 5.49 -21.91 -7.44
CA ASP A 108 5.98 -20.54 -7.26
C ASP A 108 5.06 -19.68 -6.37
N ARG A 109 5.71 -18.78 -5.64
CA ARG A 109 5.08 -17.72 -4.83
C ARG A 109 5.70 -16.38 -5.24
N VAL A 110 5.04 -15.69 -6.15
CA VAL A 110 5.54 -14.40 -6.66
C VAL A 110 5.04 -13.28 -5.76
N GLY A 111 5.97 -12.57 -5.12
CA GLY A 111 5.68 -11.49 -4.18
C GLY A 111 5.79 -10.12 -4.81
N PHE A 112 4.79 -9.27 -4.55
CA PHE A 112 4.72 -7.87 -4.98
C PHE A 112 4.49 -6.94 -3.80
N ASN A 113 4.92 -5.68 -3.95
CA ASN A 113 4.53 -4.60 -3.06
C ASN A 113 3.70 -3.57 -3.82
N THR A 114 2.38 -3.69 -3.76
CA THR A 114 1.45 -2.76 -4.43
C THR A 114 1.15 -1.51 -3.63
N ASP A 115 1.59 -1.40 -2.36
CA ASP A 115 1.42 -0.19 -1.55
C ASP A 115 2.12 1.01 -2.17
N VAL A 116 3.31 0.81 -2.73
CA VAL A 116 4.08 1.86 -3.39
C VAL A 116 3.28 2.50 -4.52
N GLY A 117 2.80 1.68 -5.46
CA GLY A 117 1.99 2.15 -6.57
C GLY A 117 0.65 2.73 -6.10
N GLY A 118 0.06 2.18 -5.04
CA GLY A 118 -1.16 2.70 -4.42
C GLY A 118 -0.99 4.13 -3.90
N ILE A 119 0.10 4.41 -3.18
CA ILE A 119 0.43 5.77 -2.71
C ILE A 119 0.66 6.70 -3.89
N VAL A 120 1.48 6.31 -4.88
CA VAL A 120 1.78 7.15 -6.05
C VAL A 120 0.51 7.50 -6.82
N ALA A 121 -0.35 6.53 -7.08
CA ALA A 121 -1.58 6.74 -7.83
C ALA A 121 -2.54 7.67 -7.10
N ASP A 122 -2.72 7.48 -5.79
CA ASP A 122 -3.63 8.32 -5.00
C ASP A 122 -3.09 9.74 -4.81
N VAL A 123 -1.81 9.92 -4.49
CA VAL A 123 -1.19 11.25 -4.38
C VAL A 123 -1.36 12.05 -5.66
N ARG A 124 -1.19 11.41 -6.83
CA ARG A 124 -1.47 12.04 -8.13
C ARG A 124 -2.94 12.38 -8.31
N ALA A 125 -3.85 11.50 -7.88
CA ALA A 125 -5.28 11.76 -7.92
C ALA A 125 -5.70 12.95 -7.04
N GLN A 126 -4.91 13.29 -5.99
CA GLN A 126 -5.07 14.51 -5.20
C GLN A 126 -4.47 15.76 -5.88
N GLY A 127 -3.98 15.65 -7.12
CA GLY A 127 -3.41 16.78 -7.88
C GLY A 127 -1.95 17.07 -7.57
N VAL A 128 -1.22 16.17 -6.92
CA VAL A 128 0.20 16.30 -6.63
C VAL A 128 1.01 15.48 -7.64
N ASP A 129 1.48 16.14 -8.70
CA ASP A 129 2.23 15.49 -9.78
C ASP A 129 3.72 15.26 -9.45
N GLY A 130 4.28 16.05 -8.53
CA GLY A 130 5.66 15.95 -8.11
C GLY A 130 5.89 16.46 -6.69
N VAL A 131 6.91 15.93 -6.03
CA VAL A 131 7.30 16.26 -4.66
C VAL A 131 8.81 16.47 -4.64
N ASP A 132 9.30 17.61 -4.16
CA ASP A 132 10.74 17.85 -3.96
C ASP A 132 11.16 17.51 -2.53
N ARG A 133 10.36 17.96 -1.57
CA ARG A 133 10.61 17.78 -0.14
C ARG A 133 9.42 17.11 0.54
N ALA A 134 9.67 16.02 1.23
CA ALA A 134 8.61 15.29 1.93
C ALA A 134 8.97 15.01 3.39
N ARG A 135 7.95 14.65 4.15
CA ARG A 135 8.07 14.12 5.51
C ARG A 135 7.34 12.80 5.61
N ILE A 136 7.93 11.85 6.33
CA ILE A 136 7.27 10.62 6.77
C ILE A 136 7.14 10.68 8.28
N VAL A 137 5.93 10.50 8.80
CA VAL A 137 5.68 10.35 10.24
C VAL A 137 5.49 8.87 10.54
N GLY A 138 6.47 8.26 11.23
CA GLY A 138 6.55 6.83 11.47
C GLY A 138 7.74 6.17 10.77
N ALA A 139 8.13 4.97 11.22
CA ALA A 139 9.29 4.22 10.70
C ALA A 139 9.00 2.71 10.57
N GLY A 140 7.75 2.32 10.30
CA GLY A 140 7.33 0.93 10.11
C GLY A 140 7.43 0.47 8.65
N ALA A 141 6.89 -0.74 8.36
CA ALA A 141 6.90 -1.32 7.02
C ALA A 141 6.22 -0.43 5.96
N THR A 142 5.15 0.28 6.32
CA THR A 142 4.50 1.22 5.41
C THR A 142 5.37 2.45 5.13
N ALA A 143 6.23 2.86 6.06
CA ALA A 143 7.17 3.96 5.84
C ALA A 143 8.21 3.62 4.76
N THR A 144 8.65 2.36 4.63
CA THR A 144 9.53 1.95 3.53
C THR A 144 8.82 2.04 2.18
N SER A 145 7.56 1.64 2.10
CA SER A 145 6.73 1.81 0.89
C SER A 145 6.51 3.29 0.56
N ALA A 146 6.24 4.13 1.57
CA ALA A 146 6.09 5.57 1.41
C ALA A 146 7.38 6.22 0.88
N LEU A 147 8.56 5.85 1.40
CA LEU A 147 9.82 6.38 0.90
C LEU A 147 10.07 6.03 -0.57
N VAL A 148 9.77 4.79 -0.99
CA VAL A 148 9.88 4.39 -2.40
C VAL A 148 8.89 5.16 -3.26
N ALA A 149 7.64 5.34 -2.79
CA ALA A 149 6.63 6.13 -3.50
C ALA A 149 7.05 7.60 -3.65
N LEU A 150 7.57 8.21 -2.58
CA LEU A 150 8.08 9.58 -2.62
C LEU A 150 9.25 9.74 -3.61
N ALA A 151 10.17 8.77 -3.65
CA ALA A 151 11.24 8.76 -4.65
C ALA A 151 10.69 8.69 -6.09
N GLN A 152 9.63 7.90 -6.34
CA GLN A 152 8.95 7.85 -7.64
C GLN A 152 8.19 9.14 -7.99
N LEU A 153 7.77 9.90 -7.00
CA LEU A 153 7.17 11.23 -7.14
C LEU A 153 8.22 12.35 -7.30
N GLY A 154 9.53 12.03 -7.23
CA GLY A 154 10.63 12.96 -7.48
C GLY A 154 11.28 13.53 -6.23
N ALA A 155 10.91 13.08 -5.02
CA ALA A 155 11.45 13.62 -3.78
C ALA A 155 12.99 13.55 -3.74
N GLN A 156 13.62 14.70 -3.49
CA GLN A 156 15.07 14.82 -3.32
C GLN A 156 15.46 14.70 -1.85
N THR A 157 14.56 15.15 -0.96
CA THR A 157 14.78 15.11 0.49
C THR A 157 13.56 14.61 1.22
N VAL A 158 13.77 13.70 2.18
CA VAL A 158 12.72 13.16 3.04
C VAL A 158 13.15 13.23 4.50
N GLU A 159 12.36 13.91 5.32
CA GLU A 159 12.51 13.90 6.78
C GLU A 159 11.66 12.78 7.37
N VAL A 160 12.27 11.88 8.14
CA VAL A 160 11.56 10.83 8.87
C VAL A 160 11.41 11.25 10.33
N VAL A 161 10.18 11.49 10.75
CA VAL A 161 9.83 11.83 12.13
C VAL A 161 9.34 10.59 12.85
N ALA A 162 10.06 10.16 13.87
CA ALA A 162 9.72 8.98 14.65
C ALA A 162 10.03 9.16 16.13
N ARG A 163 9.23 8.51 16.99
CA ARG A 163 9.46 8.50 18.45
C ARG A 163 10.86 7.98 18.81
N ARG A 164 11.37 7.06 18.02
CA ARG A 164 12.72 6.50 18.14
C ARG A 164 13.41 6.66 16.78
N PRO A 165 14.22 7.72 16.60
CA PRO A 165 14.89 8.00 15.33
C PRO A 165 15.77 6.86 14.83
N GLU A 166 16.34 6.07 15.74
CA GLU A 166 17.13 4.88 15.42
C GLU A 166 16.32 3.79 14.68
N ALA A 167 14.98 3.76 14.84
CA ALA A 167 14.12 2.86 14.09
C ALA A 167 14.07 3.18 12.58
N ALA A 168 14.56 4.37 12.19
CA ALA A 168 14.61 4.80 10.79
C ALA A 168 15.92 4.38 10.08
N ALA A 169 16.81 3.60 10.70
CA ALA A 169 18.08 3.20 10.10
C ALA A 169 17.89 2.55 8.70
N ALA A 170 16.91 1.64 8.58
CA ALA A 170 16.58 1.01 7.30
C ALA A 170 16.10 2.02 6.23
N LEU A 171 15.42 3.11 6.64
CA LEU A 171 14.99 4.17 5.74
C LEU A 171 16.17 5.02 5.27
N LEU A 172 17.19 5.27 6.11
CA LEU A 172 18.42 5.96 5.72
C LEU A 172 19.16 5.14 4.63
N GLU A 173 19.33 3.85 4.84
CA GLU A 173 19.97 2.95 3.87
C GLU A 173 19.17 2.88 2.55
N LEU A 174 17.84 2.78 2.66
CA LEU A 174 16.96 2.77 1.50
C LEU A 174 17.04 4.10 0.73
N GLY A 175 17.06 5.24 1.43
CA GLY A 175 17.22 6.56 0.82
C GLY A 175 18.51 6.67 0.00
N ALA A 176 19.63 6.18 0.52
CA ALA A 176 20.90 6.15 -0.21
C ALA A 176 20.80 5.32 -1.51
N ARG A 177 20.11 4.17 -1.47
CA ARG A 177 19.86 3.31 -2.66
C ARG A 177 18.94 3.98 -3.69
N LEU A 178 18.04 4.86 -3.24
CA LEU A 178 17.09 5.60 -4.09
C LEU A 178 17.62 6.96 -4.55
N SER A 179 18.84 7.37 -4.12
CA SER A 179 19.40 8.70 -4.32
C SER A 179 18.55 9.82 -3.70
N VAL A 180 17.84 9.51 -2.60
CA VAL A 180 17.05 10.45 -1.80
C VAL A 180 17.81 10.76 -0.52
N ARG A 181 17.96 12.04 -0.19
CA ARG A 181 18.54 12.45 1.10
C ARG A 181 17.51 12.23 2.20
N VAL A 182 17.71 11.24 3.05
CA VAL A 182 16.87 10.98 4.22
C VAL A 182 17.54 11.56 5.46
N THR A 183 16.77 12.29 6.27
CA THR A 183 17.15 12.75 7.61
C THR A 183 16.16 12.23 8.63
N THR A 184 16.54 12.18 9.89
CA THR A 184 15.68 11.71 10.98
C THR A 184 15.53 12.78 12.04
N ALA A 185 14.34 12.89 12.60
CA ALA A 185 14.03 13.76 13.72
C ALA A 185 13.14 13.04 14.74
N PRO A 186 13.30 13.32 16.04
CA PRO A 186 12.35 12.86 17.04
C PRO A 186 11.02 13.64 16.91
N THR A 187 9.96 13.07 17.46
CA THR A 187 8.61 13.67 17.39
C THR A 187 8.49 15.01 18.13
N ASP A 188 9.43 15.32 19.02
CA ASP A 188 9.51 16.57 19.79
C ASP A 188 10.55 17.57 19.26
N ALA A 189 11.16 17.31 18.10
CA ALA A 189 12.11 18.23 17.47
C ALA A 189 11.49 19.60 17.22
N GLU A 190 12.27 20.67 17.45
CA GLU A 190 11.84 22.04 17.18
C GLU A 190 11.80 22.32 15.66
N ALA A 191 10.85 23.17 15.24
CA ALA A 191 10.74 23.78 13.90
C ALA A 191 11.06 22.83 12.73
N PRO A 192 10.18 21.88 12.39
CA PRO A 192 10.38 21.02 11.23
C PRO A 192 10.45 21.87 9.94
N ALA A 193 11.31 21.47 9.00
CA ALA A 193 11.40 22.14 7.71
C ALA A 193 10.04 22.10 6.98
N SER A 194 9.75 23.14 6.17
CA SER A 194 8.59 23.11 5.29
C SER A 194 8.76 22.06 4.20
N VAL A 195 7.69 21.29 3.92
CA VAL A 195 7.66 20.22 2.93
C VAL A 195 6.41 20.33 2.04
N ASP A 196 6.44 19.70 0.88
CA ASP A 196 5.31 19.68 -0.05
C ASP A 196 4.24 18.66 0.37
N LEU A 197 4.70 17.54 0.95
CA LEU A 197 3.87 16.40 1.33
C LEU A 197 4.35 15.79 2.65
N THR A 198 3.42 15.58 3.57
CA THR A 198 3.64 14.77 4.79
C THR A 198 2.86 13.45 4.67
N VAL A 199 3.56 12.32 4.74
CA VAL A 199 2.94 10.98 4.76
C VAL A 199 2.95 10.45 6.19
N SER A 200 1.77 10.31 6.80
CA SER A 200 1.62 9.64 8.10
C SER A 200 1.48 8.14 7.88
N THR A 201 2.36 7.36 8.52
CA THR A 201 2.35 5.89 8.49
C THR A 201 2.14 5.30 9.89
N LEU A 202 1.60 6.10 10.79
CA LEU A 202 1.29 5.68 12.16
C LEU A 202 0.13 4.68 12.16
N PRO A 203 0.11 3.72 13.09
CA PRO A 203 -1.04 2.84 13.27
C PRO A 203 -2.30 3.63 13.64
N GLY A 204 -3.46 3.19 13.14
CA GLY A 204 -4.74 3.78 13.52
C GLY A 204 -4.96 3.78 15.03
N GLY A 205 -5.50 4.88 15.57
CA GLY A 205 -5.68 5.09 17.01
C GLY A 205 -4.40 5.51 17.76
N THR A 206 -3.30 5.78 17.04
CA THR A 206 -2.11 6.38 17.68
C THR A 206 -2.43 7.81 18.11
N THR A 207 -2.19 8.13 19.38
CA THR A 207 -2.31 9.48 19.91
C THR A 207 -0.96 10.19 19.90
N LEU A 208 -0.94 11.41 19.41
CA LEU A 208 0.20 12.32 19.46
C LEU A 208 -0.15 13.54 20.36
N ALA A 209 0.89 14.15 20.93
CA ALA A 209 0.69 15.40 21.67
C ALA A 209 0.23 16.51 20.71
N ASP A 210 -0.74 17.31 21.11
CA ASP A 210 -1.30 18.43 20.31
C ASP A 210 -0.21 19.37 19.80
N GLU A 211 0.80 19.66 20.63
CA GLU A 211 1.93 20.51 20.26
C GLU A 211 2.73 19.90 19.10
N THR A 212 2.94 18.58 19.14
CA THR A 212 3.60 17.85 18.03
C THR A 212 2.78 17.96 16.74
N CYS A 213 1.47 17.73 16.83
CA CYS A 213 0.57 17.80 15.68
C CYS A 213 0.55 19.20 15.06
N ARG A 214 0.39 20.26 15.88
CA ARG A 214 0.42 21.66 15.42
C ARG A 214 1.73 22.04 14.75
N ARG A 215 2.84 21.60 15.33
CA ARG A 215 4.17 21.89 14.82
C ARG A 215 4.43 21.21 13.47
N LEU A 216 4.00 19.97 13.32
CA LEU A 216 4.10 19.25 12.05
C LEU A 216 3.21 19.86 10.97
N ALA A 217 2.01 20.34 11.35
CA ALA A 217 1.07 20.99 10.44
C ALA A 217 1.58 22.34 9.92
N ALA A 218 2.29 23.12 10.75
CA ALA A 218 2.78 24.47 10.40
C ALA A 218 3.66 24.56 9.15
N GLY A 219 4.23 23.43 8.68
CA GLY A 219 5.06 23.40 7.47
C GLY A 219 4.87 22.11 6.68
N GLY A 220 3.72 21.43 6.86
CA GLY A 220 3.54 20.04 6.45
C GLY A 220 3.04 19.81 5.02
N GLY A 221 2.70 20.85 4.26
CA GLY A 221 2.10 20.69 2.94
C GLY A 221 0.77 19.91 2.98
N LEU A 222 0.50 19.05 2.00
CA LEU A 222 -0.61 18.10 2.06
C LEU A 222 -0.32 17.01 3.11
N LEU A 223 -1.25 16.74 4.03
CA LEU A 223 -1.19 15.52 4.83
C LEU A 223 -1.80 14.36 4.07
N TYR A 224 -1.02 13.32 3.88
CA TYR A 224 -1.45 12.03 3.39
C TYR A 224 -1.35 10.99 4.51
N ASP A 225 -2.48 10.67 5.16
CA ASP A 225 -2.50 9.70 6.24
C ASP A 225 -2.96 8.33 5.71
N VAL A 226 -2.16 7.29 5.90
CA VAL A 226 -2.49 5.94 5.41
C VAL A 226 -3.65 5.27 6.17
N VAL A 227 -4.13 5.90 7.24
CA VAL A 227 -5.25 5.41 8.06
C VAL A 227 -6.59 5.81 7.46
N TYR A 228 -7.55 4.88 7.44
CA TYR A 228 -8.93 5.13 7.01
C TYR A 228 -9.99 4.79 8.05
N GLY A 229 -9.72 3.89 9.00
CA GLY A 229 -10.70 3.43 10.00
C GLY A 229 -10.83 4.31 11.25
N HIS A 230 -9.91 5.24 11.45
CA HIS A 230 -9.81 6.13 12.62
C HIS A 230 -9.69 7.60 12.19
N TRP A 231 -10.43 7.98 11.17
CA TRP A 231 -10.41 9.32 10.62
C TRP A 231 -11.52 10.22 11.23
N PRO A 232 -11.24 11.51 11.53
CA PRO A 232 -9.94 12.18 11.44
C PRO A 232 -8.99 11.78 12.56
N THR A 233 -7.69 11.65 12.24
CA THR A 233 -6.61 11.44 13.21
C THR A 233 -6.25 12.75 13.93
N ASP A 234 -5.42 12.70 14.97
CA ASP A 234 -4.93 13.90 15.65
C ASP A 234 -4.14 14.80 14.67
N LEU A 235 -3.35 14.19 13.77
CA LEU A 235 -2.66 14.92 12.72
C LEU A 235 -3.66 15.60 11.76
N ALA A 236 -4.67 14.87 11.30
CA ALA A 236 -5.66 15.42 10.38
C ALA A 236 -6.39 16.62 10.96
N ARG A 237 -6.77 16.58 12.25
CA ARG A 237 -7.36 17.71 12.93
C ARG A 237 -6.43 18.92 12.99
N ALA A 238 -5.14 18.68 13.28
CA ALA A 238 -4.16 19.79 13.33
C ALA A 238 -3.93 20.43 11.94
N TRP A 239 -4.00 19.65 10.86
CA TRP A 239 -3.97 20.19 9.49
C TRP A 239 -5.22 21.00 9.17
N GLU A 240 -6.41 20.51 9.54
CA GLU A 240 -7.67 21.23 9.39
C GLU A 240 -7.64 22.57 10.15
N ASP A 241 -7.19 22.56 11.41
CA ASP A 241 -7.03 23.78 12.23
C ASP A 241 -6.03 24.76 11.64
N ALA A 242 -5.00 24.28 10.94
CA ALA A 242 -4.02 25.10 10.23
C ALA A 242 -4.51 25.57 8.84
N GLY A 243 -5.71 25.17 8.41
CA GLY A 243 -6.25 25.49 7.08
C GLY A 243 -5.50 24.77 5.93
N ALA A 244 -4.81 23.67 6.21
CA ALA A 244 -4.05 22.90 5.26
C ALA A 244 -4.81 21.62 4.83
N PRO A 245 -4.60 21.12 3.59
CA PRO A 245 -5.31 19.95 3.10
C PRO A 245 -4.83 18.67 3.79
N ALA A 246 -5.77 17.76 4.07
CA ALA A 246 -5.50 16.42 4.60
C ALA A 246 -6.39 15.39 3.91
N VAL A 247 -5.83 14.23 3.60
CA VAL A 247 -6.54 13.09 2.99
C VAL A 247 -6.27 11.82 3.77
N ASP A 248 -7.26 10.92 3.79
CA ASP A 248 -7.17 9.61 4.45
C ASP A 248 -6.67 8.50 3.52
N GLY A 249 -6.42 7.32 4.09
CA GLY A 249 -5.87 6.18 3.37
C GLY A 249 -6.83 5.41 2.48
N ARG A 250 -8.07 5.87 2.24
CA ARG A 250 -9.04 5.15 1.40
C ARG A 250 -8.60 5.08 -0.06
N GLY A 251 -8.02 6.17 -0.57
CA GLY A 251 -7.48 6.18 -1.93
C GLY A 251 -6.29 5.22 -2.09
N MET A 252 -5.35 5.19 -1.12
CA MET A 252 -4.30 4.17 -1.13
C MET A 252 -4.88 2.75 -1.12
N LEU A 253 -5.87 2.49 -0.26
CA LEU A 253 -6.51 1.19 -0.18
C LEU A 253 -7.14 0.78 -1.52
N LEU A 254 -7.78 1.71 -2.21
CA LEU A 254 -8.37 1.50 -3.53
C LEU A 254 -7.29 1.16 -4.57
N HIS A 255 -6.32 2.05 -4.74
CA HIS A 255 -5.33 1.93 -5.82
C HIS A 255 -4.40 0.73 -5.64
N GLN A 256 -3.97 0.41 -4.41
CA GLN A 256 -3.17 -0.80 -4.17
C GLN A 256 -3.98 -2.07 -4.46
N ALA A 257 -5.30 -2.08 -4.21
CA ALA A 257 -6.16 -3.22 -4.52
C ALA A 257 -6.35 -3.41 -6.04
N VAL A 258 -6.41 -2.33 -6.82
CA VAL A 258 -6.41 -2.42 -8.30
C VAL A 258 -5.14 -3.12 -8.78
N LEU A 259 -3.98 -2.73 -8.28
CA LEU A 259 -2.71 -3.37 -8.63
C LEU A 259 -2.65 -4.84 -8.20
N GLN A 260 -3.24 -5.17 -7.03
CA GLN A 260 -3.39 -6.57 -6.61
C GLN A 260 -4.22 -7.38 -7.60
N ILE A 261 -5.35 -6.83 -8.04
CA ILE A 261 -6.23 -7.49 -9.01
C ILE A 261 -5.52 -7.71 -10.34
N ARG A 262 -4.76 -6.72 -10.82
CA ARG A 262 -3.89 -6.87 -12.00
C ARG A 262 -2.92 -8.05 -11.82
N ALA A 263 -2.19 -8.08 -10.69
CA ALA A 263 -1.25 -9.16 -10.38
C ALA A 263 -1.95 -10.53 -10.29
N PHE A 264 -3.12 -10.61 -9.67
CA PHE A 264 -3.89 -11.86 -9.59
C PHE A 264 -4.40 -12.36 -10.94
N LEU A 265 -4.73 -11.46 -11.87
CA LEU A 265 -5.22 -11.81 -13.20
C LEU A 265 -4.09 -12.16 -14.16
N THR A 266 -3.07 -11.34 -14.23
CA THR A 266 -2.04 -11.36 -15.27
C THR A 266 -0.68 -11.86 -14.79
N GLY A 267 -0.44 -11.90 -13.48
CA GLY A 267 0.88 -12.13 -12.89
C GLY A 267 1.76 -10.87 -12.84
N ASP A 268 1.24 -9.72 -13.28
CA ASP A 268 1.99 -8.46 -13.38
C ASP A 268 1.10 -7.27 -12.97
N PRO A 269 1.42 -6.51 -11.91
CA PRO A 269 0.66 -5.35 -11.49
C PRO A 269 0.71 -4.17 -12.47
N GLU A 270 1.65 -4.17 -13.44
CA GLU A 270 1.78 -3.09 -14.43
C GLU A 270 0.83 -3.27 -15.63
N VAL A 271 0.25 -4.46 -15.83
CA VAL A 271 -0.69 -4.72 -16.92
C VAL A 271 -2.09 -4.23 -16.53
N PRO A 272 -2.64 -3.20 -17.22
CA PRO A 272 -3.94 -2.65 -16.89
C PRO A 272 -5.09 -3.66 -17.03
N LEU A 273 -6.16 -3.48 -16.23
CA LEU A 273 -7.39 -4.27 -16.36
C LEU A 273 -8.20 -3.84 -17.60
N ALA A 274 -8.98 -4.77 -18.14
CA ALA A 274 -10.00 -4.41 -19.12
C ALA A 274 -11.01 -3.46 -18.46
N ASP A 275 -11.29 -2.32 -19.10
CA ASP A 275 -12.21 -1.30 -18.62
C ASP A 275 -11.91 -0.86 -17.17
N GLU A 276 -10.64 -0.62 -16.88
CA GLU A 276 -10.14 -0.33 -15.53
C GLU A 276 -10.81 0.86 -14.87
N VAL A 277 -11.15 1.89 -15.64
CA VAL A 277 -11.86 3.07 -15.12
C VAL A 277 -13.18 2.65 -14.46
N ALA A 278 -13.98 1.83 -15.12
CA ALA A 278 -15.23 1.35 -14.54
C ALA A 278 -15.03 0.37 -13.38
N VAL A 279 -13.92 -0.38 -13.36
CA VAL A 279 -13.54 -1.21 -12.21
C VAL A 279 -13.21 -0.34 -11.00
N VAL A 280 -12.38 0.69 -11.17
CA VAL A 280 -12.04 1.67 -10.12
C VAL A 280 -13.31 2.35 -9.59
N ASP A 281 -14.23 2.76 -10.46
CA ASP A 281 -15.48 3.42 -10.08
C ASP A 281 -16.38 2.54 -9.19
N VAL A 282 -16.55 1.25 -9.53
CA VAL A 282 -17.36 0.37 -8.68
C VAL A 282 -16.66 0.04 -7.35
N MET A 283 -15.33 -0.04 -7.35
CA MET A 283 -14.54 -0.23 -6.13
C MET A 283 -14.64 1.02 -5.23
N ALA A 284 -14.56 2.23 -5.79
CA ALA A 284 -14.67 3.48 -5.04
C ALA A 284 -16.06 3.62 -4.39
N ARG A 285 -17.15 3.34 -5.14
CA ARG A 285 -18.50 3.29 -4.56
C ARG A 285 -18.61 2.26 -3.43
N ALA A 286 -17.99 1.11 -3.61
CA ALA A 286 -17.95 0.09 -2.57
C ALA A 286 -17.24 0.56 -1.28
N LEU A 287 -16.32 1.51 -1.31
CA LEU A 287 -15.68 2.07 -0.11
C LEU A 287 -16.61 2.96 0.72
N VAL A 288 -17.47 3.75 0.05
CA VAL A 288 -18.35 4.70 0.76
C VAL A 288 -19.70 4.12 1.21
N GLY A 289 -20.03 2.91 0.81
CA GLY A 289 -21.15 2.19 1.43
C GLY A 289 -22.49 2.31 0.71
N ASP A 290 -22.48 2.57 -0.59
CA ASP A 290 -23.68 2.50 -1.45
C ASP A 290 -23.99 1.08 -1.91
#